data_7833198f8768e2f10413c6a8f5c75805
#
_entry.id   7833198f8768e2f10413c6a8f5c75805
#
_cell.length_a   1.000
_cell.length_b   1.000
_cell.length_c   1.000
_cell.angle_alpha   90.00
_cell.angle_beta   90.00
_cell.angle_gamma   90.00
#
_symmetry.space_group_name_H-M   'P 1'
#
loop_
_entity.id
_entity.type
_entity.pdbx_description
1 polymer ?
#
loop_
_entity_poly.entity_id
_entity_poly.type
_entity_poly.pdbx_seq_one_letter_code
_entity_poly.pdbx_strand_id
1 'polypeptide(L)'
;CGVASASCTTPKPTAPAKTILLYNRGTSNLTSATLGYNFDGGTAYTHNWTGNLAPNKYAVIVLANSAVTGLLTVTVSTANGVADQRATNNVATKSFGSSLAYANSTTFTFNLVGDSYGTETSWTLKNQAGATLYSGGPYTDVASGTQVLVNNATWTLPANGCYYLTMNDSFGDGLYNGVVQGYYTVTAGATTIVNVPDFVVSGMADNTLVSRVSYFTNN
;
A
#
# COMPACT_ATOMS: atom_id res chain seq x y z
N CYS A 1 15.57 -16.58 4.12
CA CYS A 1 14.69 -16.50 5.28
C CYS A 1 14.15 -17.89 5.59
N GLY A 2 15.08 -18.75 6.01
CA GLY A 2 14.73 -20.12 6.32
C GLY A 2 13.83 -20.15 7.50
N VAL A 3 12.78 -20.44 7.63
CA VAL A 3 11.78 -20.54 8.65
C VAL A 3 10.93 -19.30 8.71
N ALA A 4 9.78 -19.53 8.32
CA ALA A 4 8.61 -18.86 8.80
C ALA A 4 8.85 -17.37 8.98
N SER A 5 8.29 -16.63 8.13
CA SER A 5 7.78 -15.31 8.51
C SER A 5 8.68 -14.38 9.37
N ALA A 6 9.50 -14.93 10.22
CA ALA A 6 10.29 -14.15 11.15
C ALA A 6 11.44 -13.41 10.49
N SER A 7 11.83 -13.76 9.32
CA SER A 7 13.14 -13.38 8.85
C SER A 7 13.17 -12.37 7.71
N CYS A 8 12.07 -11.91 7.24
CA CYS A 8 12.07 -10.68 6.46
C CYS A 8 12.25 -9.44 7.37
N THR A 9 12.96 -9.57 8.46
CA THR A 9 13.09 -8.51 9.46
C THR A 9 14.44 -7.82 9.47
N THR A 10 15.50 -8.38 8.84
CA THR A 10 16.84 -7.75 8.94
C THR A 10 17.72 -7.98 7.72
N PRO A 11 18.51 -6.98 7.30
CA PRO A 11 18.21 -5.57 7.52
C PRO A 11 17.03 -5.16 6.65
N LYS A 12 15.99 -4.69 7.28
CA LYS A 12 14.93 -4.05 6.52
C LYS A 12 15.49 -2.86 5.77
N PRO A 13 15.10 -2.67 4.50
CA PRO A 13 14.80 -1.31 4.11
C PRO A 13 13.75 -0.87 5.13
N THR A 14 13.95 0.27 5.75
CA THR A 14 13.07 0.85 6.78
C THR A 14 11.65 0.41 6.49
N ALA A 15 11.00 -0.31 7.44
CA ALA A 15 9.69 -0.91 7.15
C ALA A 15 8.87 0.14 6.44
N PRO A 16 8.32 -0.14 5.25
CA PRO A 16 7.66 0.92 4.51
C PRO A 16 6.68 1.54 5.46
N ALA A 17 6.86 2.82 5.67
CA ALA A 17 6.08 3.55 6.62
C ALA A 17 4.62 3.28 6.32
N LYS A 18 3.87 2.81 7.32
CA LYS A 18 2.44 2.59 7.10
C LYS A 18 1.80 3.93 6.82
N THR A 19 1.01 3.98 5.80
CA THR A 19 0.22 5.17 5.45
C THR A 19 -1.23 4.96 5.86
N ILE A 20 -1.86 6.03 6.29
CA ILE A 20 -3.29 6.08 6.59
C ILE A 20 -3.92 7.24 5.84
N LEU A 21 -5.21 7.15 5.62
CA LEU A 21 -6.00 8.20 5.00
C LEU A 21 -6.83 8.90 6.09
N LEU A 22 -6.57 10.19 6.27
CA LEU A 22 -7.37 11.04 7.15
C LEU A 22 -8.45 11.74 6.32
N TYR A 23 -9.70 11.33 6.48
CA TYR A 23 -10.84 11.92 5.77
C TYR A 23 -11.43 13.07 6.56
N ASN A 24 -11.68 14.20 5.90
CA ASN A 24 -12.54 15.25 6.43
C ASN A 24 -14.01 14.98 6.04
N ARG A 25 -14.78 14.47 6.97
CA ARG A 25 -16.24 14.25 6.80
C ARG A 25 -17.09 15.37 7.42
N GLY A 26 -16.44 16.45 7.86
CA GLY A 26 -17.11 17.65 8.34
C GLY A 26 -17.57 18.58 7.22
N THR A 27 -18.15 19.72 7.61
CA THR A 27 -18.63 20.77 6.70
C THR A 27 -17.65 21.93 6.55
N SER A 28 -16.62 21.99 7.38
CA SER A 28 -15.57 23.02 7.38
C SER A 28 -14.20 22.41 7.09
N ASN A 29 -13.26 23.22 6.65
CA ASN A 29 -11.90 22.75 6.42
C ASN A 29 -11.28 22.21 7.73
N LEU A 30 -10.65 21.05 7.63
CA LEU A 30 -9.84 20.47 8.69
C LEU A 30 -8.43 21.08 8.60
N THR A 31 -8.00 21.80 9.62
CA THR A 31 -6.70 22.47 9.67
C THR A 31 -5.72 21.77 10.60
N SER A 32 -6.22 20.98 11.55
CA SER A 32 -5.40 20.17 12.43
C SER A 32 -6.14 18.93 12.91
N ALA A 33 -5.42 17.83 13.15
CA ALA A 33 -5.94 16.64 13.80
C ALA A 33 -4.85 15.97 14.64
N THR A 34 -5.24 15.45 15.80
CA THR A 34 -4.36 14.60 16.61
C THR A 34 -4.82 13.15 16.49
N LEU A 35 -3.90 12.30 16.07
CA LEU A 35 -4.15 10.88 15.89
C LEU A 35 -3.28 10.08 16.87
N GLY A 36 -3.92 9.23 17.65
CA GLY A 36 -3.25 8.19 18.42
C GLY A 36 -3.20 6.89 17.59
N TYR A 37 -2.13 6.13 17.68
CA TYR A 37 -2.09 4.82 17.05
C TYR A 37 -1.19 3.83 17.80
N ASN A 38 -1.48 2.56 17.66
CA ASN A 38 -0.67 1.47 18.18
C ASN A 38 -0.74 0.25 17.28
N PHE A 39 0.14 -0.71 17.53
CA PHE A 39 0.12 -2.04 16.93
C PHE A 39 -0.13 -3.08 18.04
N ASP A 40 -1.11 -3.96 17.84
CA ASP A 40 -1.48 -5.05 18.77
C ASP A 40 -1.77 -4.58 20.21
N GLY A 41 -2.28 -3.35 20.37
CA GLY A 41 -2.50 -2.77 21.69
C GLY A 41 -1.23 -2.42 22.47
N GLY A 42 -0.06 -2.48 21.82
CA GLY A 42 1.23 -2.16 22.43
C GLY A 42 1.48 -0.66 22.58
N THR A 43 2.74 -0.25 22.43
CA THR A 43 3.15 1.17 22.63
C THR A 43 2.28 2.12 21.82
N ALA A 44 1.71 3.10 22.51
CA ALA A 44 0.92 4.16 21.88
C ALA A 44 1.83 5.26 21.32
N TYR A 45 1.54 5.66 20.10
CA TYR A 45 2.21 6.78 19.42
C TYR A 45 1.20 7.86 19.08
N THR A 46 1.69 9.08 18.91
CA THR A 46 0.86 10.22 18.51
C THR A 46 1.40 10.83 17.22
N HIS A 47 0.50 11.18 16.32
CA HIS A 47 0.79 11.96 15.13
C HIS A 47 -0.09 13.22 15.12
N ASN A 48 0.54 14.40 15.07
CA ASN A 48 -0.16 15.67 14.93
C ASN A 48 -0.11 16.09 13.47
N TRP A 49 -1.25 16.07 12.82
CA TRP A 49 -1.40 16.52 11.45
C TRP A 49 -1.84 17.97 11.39
N THR A 50 -1.28 18.74 10.47
CA THR A 50 -1.69 20.11 10.15
C THR A 50 -1.78 20.27 8.64
N GLY A 51 -2.73 21.07 8.17
CA GLY A 51 -2.96 21.28 6.74
C GLY A 51 -4.19 22.15 6.48
N ASN A 52 -4.75 22.03 5.29
CA ASN A 52 -6.01 22.66 4.92
C ASN A 52 -6.83 21.70 4.05
N LEU A 53 -7.49 20.75 4.70
CA LEU A 53 -8.23 19.69 4.04
C LEU A 53 -9.71 20.06 3.92
N ALA A 54 -10.16 20.26 2.69
CA ALA A 54 -11.56 20.61 2.42
C ALA A 54 -12.52 19.48 2.79
N PRO A 55 -13.82 19.76 2.99
CA PRO A 55 -14.85 18.75 3.19
C PRO A 55 -14.85 17.69 2.10
N ASN A 56 -15.06 16.42 2.50
CA ASN A 56 -15.07 15.23 1.65
C ASN A 56 -13.76 14.90 0.92
N LYS A 57 -12.66 15.53 1.33
CA LYS A 57 -11.31 15.18 0.88
C LYS A 57 -10.57 14.41 1.95
N TYR A 58 -9.41 13.82 1.60
CA TYR A 58 -8.54 13.18 2.55
C TYR A 58 -7.08 13.61 2.38
N ALA A 59 -6.30 13.36 3.41
CA ALA A 59 -4.86 13.51 3.41
C ALA A 59 -4.19 12.17 3.67
N VAL A 60 -3.07 11.93 3.01
CA VAL A 60 -2.21 10.77 3.27
C VAL A 60 -1.27 11.11 4.41
N ILE A 61 -1.29 10.31 5.46
CA ILE A 61 -0.41 10.45 6.63
C ILE A 61 0.53 9.25 6.68
N VAL A 62 1.82 9.54 6.75
CA VAL A 62 2.87 8.54 6.96
C VAL A 62 3.11 8.39 8.45
N LEU A 63 2.96 7.18 8.99
CA LEU A 63 3.20 6.90 10.40
C LEU A 63 4.70 6.72 10.65
N ALA A 64 5.27 7.52 11.56
CA ALA A 64 6.70 7.52 11.86
C ALA A 64 7.19 6.20 12.45
N ASN A 65 6.36 5.57 13.30
CA ASN A 65 6.67 4.29 13.93
C ASN A 65 5.70 3.24 13.40
N SER A 66 6.19 2.28 12.66
CA SER A 66 5.36 1.23 12.09
C SER A 66 5.93 -0.15 12.34
N ALA A 67 5.07 -1.06 12.79
CA ALA A 67 5.37 -2.48 12.82
C ALA A 67 5.16 -3.09 11.43
N VAL A 68 5.84 -4.20 11.16
CA VAL A 68 5.71 -4.93 9.89
C VAL A 68 4.40 -5.68 9.84
N THR A 69 4.04 -6.28 10.97
CA THR A 69 2.87 -7.14 11.15
C THR A 69 2.09 -6.66 12.35
N GLY A 70 0.89 -7.13 12.49
CA GLY A 70 0.03 -6.85 13.62
C GLY A 70 -1.22 -6.07 13.26
N LEU A 71 -2.05 -5.83 14.24
CA LEU A 71 -3.26 -5.04 14.13
C LEU A 71 -2.94 -3.57 14.41
N LEU A 72 -2.90 -2.76 13.38
CA LEU A 72 -2.86 -1.31 13.53
C LEU A 72 -4.23 -0.81 13.98
N THR A 73 -4.26 -0.06 15.07
CA THR A 73 -5.42 0.72 15.51
C THR A 73 -5.05 2.20 15.46
N VAL A 74 -5.88 3.00 14.81
CA VAL A 74 -5.72 4.46 14.74
C VAL A 74 -6.98 5.11 15.29
N THR A 75 -6.80 6.13 16.11
CA THR A 75 -7.90 6.90 16.70
C THR A 75 -7.66 8.39 16.49
N VAL A 76 -8.62 9.10 15.93
CA VAL A 76 -8.61 10.57 15.90
C VAL A 76 -9.15 11.06 17.25
N SER A 77 -8.34 11.82 17.99
CA SER A 77 -8.74 12.36 19.29
C SER A 77 -9.25 13.79 19.20
N THR A 78 -8.65 14.62 18.33
CA THR A 78 -9.08 15.99 18.11
C THR A 78 -9.10 16.35 16.64
N ALA A 79 -10.03 17.23 16.28
CA ALA A 79 -10.13 17.87 14.99
C ALA A 79 -10.24 19.38 15.21
N ASN A 80 -9.42 20.20 14.56
CA ASN A 80 -9.35 21.65 14.74
C ASN A 80 -9.21 22.09 16.24
N GLY A 81 -8.42 21.32 17.01
CA GLY A 81 -8.14 21.64 18.42
C GLY A 81 -9.21 21.23 19.42
N VAL A 82 -10.33 20.67 18.98
CA VAL A 82 -11.42 20.19 19.85
C VAL A 82 -11.67 18.71 19.64
N ALA A 83 -12.36 18.06 20.57
CA ALA A 83 -12.77 16.66 20.40
C ALA A 83 -13.64 16.52 19.13
N ASP A 84 -13.40 15.48 18.34
CA ASP A 84 -14.22 15.25 17.16
C ASP A 84 -15.67 14.96 17.55
N GLN A 85 -16.59 15.66 16.91
CA GLN A 85 -18.02 15.61 17.22
C GLN A 85 -18.68 14.28 16.80
N ARG A 86 -18.03 13.49 15.94
CA ARG A 86 -18.57 12.24 15.45
C ARG A 86 -17.71 11.04 15.87
N ALA A 87 -17.74 10.73 17.14
CA ALA A 87 -16.91 9.68 17.74
C ALA A 87 -17.02 8.29 17.07
N THR A 88 -18.11 8.02 16.36
CA THR A 88 -18.36 6.72 15.70
C THR A 88 -17.47 6.45 14.48
N ASN A 89 -16.79 7.44 13.92
CA ASN A 89 -15.88 7.31 12.79
C ASN A 89 -14.40 7.61 13.13
N ASN A 90 -14.10 7.80 14.42
CA ASN A 90 -12.77 8.18 14.87
C ASN A 90 -11.78 7.03 14.92
N VAL A 91 -12.23 5.80 14.89
CA VAL A 91 -11.37 4.62 15.01
C VAL A 91 -11.37 3.83 13.72
N ALA A 92 -10.17 3.50 13.27
CA ALA A 92 -9.96 2.57 12.16
C ALA A 92 -8.93 1.51 12.55
N THR A 93 -9.14 0.30 12.09
CA THR A 93 -8.22 -0.81 12.30
C THR A 93 -7.84 -1.48 10.99
N LYS A 94 -6.59 -1.96 10.92
CA LYS A 94 -6.12 -2.75 9.79
C LYS A 94 -5.10 -3.79 10.24
N SER A 95 -5.36 -5.05 9.97
CA SER A 95 -4.38 -6.11 10.16
C SER A 95 -3.36 -6.11 9.04
N PHE A 96 -2.09 -6.21 9.41
CA PHE A 96 -0.97 -6.45 8.51
C PHE A 96 -0.40 -7.83 8.84
N GLY A 97 -0.52 -8.74 7.89
CA GLY A 97 0.06 -10.08 8.02
C GLY A 97 1.58 -10.06 7.85
N SER A 98 2.22 -11.14 8.25
CA SER A 98 3.58 -11.45 7.81
C SER A 98 3.58 -11.69 6.30
N SER A 99 4.72 -11.44 5.65
CA SER A 99 4.90 -11.86 4.26
C SER A 99 4.63 -13.36 4.12
N LEU A 100 3.94 -13.74 3.06
CA LEU A 100 3.76 -15.16 2.76
C LEU A 100 5.13 -15.76 2.48
N ALA A 101 5.48 -16.80 3.24
CA ALA A 101 6.67 -17.60 2.97
C ALA A 101 6.38 -18.48 1.75
N TYR A 102 7.32 -18.51 0.82
CA TYR A 102 7.21 -19.36 -0.34
C TYR A 102 8.42 -20.28 -0.46
N ALA A 103 8.19 -21.55 -0.75
CA ALA A 103 9.26 -22.54 -0.80
C ALA A 103 9.84 -22.69 -2.21
N ASN A 104 11.13 -22.44 -2.34
CA ASN A 104 11.99 -22.91 -3.45
C ASN A 104 11.46 -22.74 -4.87
N SER A 105 11.14 -21.52 -5.26
CA SER A 105 11.01 -21.23 -6.69
C SER A 105 12.15 -20.31 -7.14
N THR A 106 12.76 -20.62 -8.26
CA THR A 106 13.70 -19.71 -8.92
C THR A 106 12.98 -18.76 -9.86
N THR A 107 11.76 -19.09 -10.24
CA THR A 107 11.01 -18.36 -11.25
C THR A 107 9.65 -17.91 -10.70
N PHE A 108 9.38 -16.65 -10.83
CA PHE A 108 8.13 -16.02 -10.43
C PHE A 108 7.49 -15.35 -11.65
N THR A 109 6.18 -15.40 -11.73
CA THR A 109 5.44 -14.74 -12.80
C THR A 109 4.62 -13.61 -12.21
N PHE A 110 4.80 -12.42 -12.75
CA PHE A 110 4.04 -11.24 -12.42
C PHE A 110 3.05 -10.92 -13.53
N ASN A 111 1.80 -10.73 -13.15
CA ASN A 111 0.75 -10.25 -14.03
C ASN A 111 0.16 -8.97 -13.45
N LEU A 112 -0.01 -7.98 -14.30
CA LEU A 112 -0.68 -6.73 -14.02
C LEU A 112 -1.77 -6.52 -15.05
N VAL A 113 -2.97 -6.30 -14.56
CA VAL A 113 -4.09 -5.77 -15.33
C VAL A 113 -4.37 -4.40 -14.73
N GLY A 114 -3.99 -3.35 -15.45
CA GLY A 114 -4.26 -1.96 -15.07
C GLY A 114 -5.68 -1.55 -15.42
N ASP A 115 -5.98 -0.30 -15.18
CA ASP A 115 -7.15 0.35 -15.79
C ASP A 115 -6.81 0.89 -17.19
N SER A 116 -7.51 1.94 -17.67
CA SER A 116 -7.26 2.50 -19.00
C SER A 116 -6.09 3.49 -19.04
N TYR A 117 -5.63 4.01 -17.88
CA TYR A 117 -4.62 5.06 -17.77
C TYR A 117 -3.25 4.49 -17.39
N GLY A 118 -2.62 3.83 -18.34
CA GLY A 118 -1.32 3.19 -18.14
C GLY A 118 -0.19 4.16 -17.77
N THR A 119 -0.29 5.42 -18.18
CA THR A 119 0.70 6.45 -17.86
C THR A 119 0.81 6.77 -16.37
N GLU A 120 -0.21 6.43 -15.59
CA GLU A 120 -0.26 6.63 -14.14
C GLU A 120 0.38 5.48 -13.38
N THR A 121 0.44 4.29 -13.99
CA THR A 121 0.84 3.05 -13.34
C THR A 121 2.32 2.73 -13.53
N SER A 122 3.02 2.54 -12.43
CA SER A 122 4.39 2.01 -12.41
C SER A 122 4.61 1.07 -11.23
N TRP A 123 5.66 0.26 -11.29
CA TRP A 123 6.01 -0.64 -10.19
C TRP A 123 7.50 -0.89 -10.08
N THR A 124 7.92 -1.28 -8.88
CA THR A 124 9.28 -1.73 -8.60
C THR A 124 9.26 -2.97 -7.73
N LEU A 125 10.12 -3.94 -8.04
CA LEU A 125 10.44 -5.06 -7.16
C LEU A 125 11.84 -4.84 -6.58
N LYS A 126 11.93 -4.81 -5.26
CA LYS A 126 13.18 -4.63 -4.53
C LYS A 126 13.50 -5.84 -3.66
N ASN A 127 14.77 -6.10 -3.47
CA ASN A 127 15.23 -7.09 -2.49
C ASN A 127 15.30 -6.48 -1.07
N GLN A 128 15.67 -7.31 -0.11
CA GLN A 128 15.81 -6.93 1.30
C GLN A 128 16.81 -5.78 1.55
N ALA A 129 17.84 -5.64 0.71
CA ALA A 129 18.81 -4.56 0.80
C ALA A 129 18.30 -3.24 0.18
N GLY A 130 17.07 -3.24 -0.39
CA GLY A 130 16.49 -2.08 -1.07
C GLY A 130 16.92 -1.91 -2.53
N ALA A 131 17.75 -2.82 -3.05
CA ALA A 131 18.12 -2.77 -4.45
C ALA A 131 16.93 -3.13 -5.35
N THR A 132 16.68 -2.33 -6.38
CA THR A 132 15.67 -2.61 -7.38
C THR A 132 16.15 -3.73 -8.29
N LEU A 133 15.39 -4.82 -8.37
CA LEU A 133 15.67 -5.98 -9.21
C LEU A 133 14.92 -5.89 -10.54
N TYR A 134 13.68 -5.47 -10.47
CA TYR A 134 12.81 -5.29 -11.63
C TYR A 134 11.94 -4.05 -11.45
N SER A 135 11.51 -3.48 -12.57
CA SER A 135 10.59 -2.35 -12.59
C SER A 135 9.84 -2.33 -13.91
N GLY A 136 8.72 -1.62 -13.94
CA GLY A 136 7.96 -1.39 -15.15
C GLY A 136 7.05 -0.18 -15.04
N GLY A 137 6.55 0.25 -16.19
CA GLY A 137 5.78 1.48 -16.29
C GLY A 137 6.65 2.75 -16.33
N PRO A 138 6.03 3.94 -16.55
CA PRO A 138 4.63 4.02 -16.94
C PRO A 138 4.32 3.35 -18.29
N TYR A 139 3.07 2.94 -18.48
CA TYR A 139 2.61 2.28 -19.69
C TYR A 139 1.84 3.27 -20.58
N THR A 140 1.53 2.87 -21.81
CA THR A 140 0.69 3.65 -22.70
C THR A 140 -0.77 3.52 -22.31
N ASP A 141 -1.51 4.65 -22.33
CA ASP A 141 -2.94 4.64 -22.13
C ASP A 141 -3.65 3.86 -23.24
N VAL A 142 -4.74 3.23 -22.89
CA VAL A 142 -5.59 2.49 -23.83
C VAL A 142 -6.99 3.11 -23.90
N ALA A 143 -7.79 2.67 -24.85
CA ALA A 143 -9.16 3.20 -25.01
C ALA A 143 -9.96 3.05 -23.72
N SER A 144 -10.75 4.08 -23.39
CA SER A 144 -11.64 4.05 -22.23
C SER A 144 -12.50 2.77 -22.21
N GLY A 145 -12.57 2.13 -21.04
CA GLY A 145 -13.26 0.85 -20.87
C GLY A 145 -12.42 -0.38 -21.25
N THR A 146 -11.19 -0.21 -21.71
CA THR A 146 -10.20 -1.29 -21.89
C THR A 146 -9.14 -1.22 -20.79
N GLN A 147 -8.27 -2.20 -20.73
CA GLN A 147 -7.28 -2.33 -19.66
C GLN A 147 -5.86 -2.47 -20.22
N VAL A 148 -4.90 -1.84 -19.52
CA VAL A 148 -3.48 -2.08 -19.75
C VAL A 148 -3.13 -3.47 -19.25
N LEU A 149 -2.44 -4.27 -20.05
CA LEU A 149 -2.09 -5.66 -19.73
C LEU A 149 -0.57 -5.85 -19.73
N VAL A 150 -0.05 -6.35 -18.61
CA VAL A 150 1.33 -6.87 -18.51
C VAL A 150 1.24 -8.32 -18.08
N ASN A 151 1.33 -9.22 -19.06
CA ASN A 151 1.15 -10.64 -18.84
C ASN A 151 2.49 -11.39 -18.79
N ASN A 152 2.59 -12.32 -17.85
CA ASN A 152 3.70 -13.28 -17.75
C ASN A 152 5.10 -12.62 -17.67
N ALA A 153 5.22 -11.46 -17.04
CA ALA A 153 6.55 -10.93 -16.73
C ALA A 153 7.25 -11.90 -15.76
N THR A 154 8.38 -12.45 -16.20
CA THR A 154 9.10 -13.48 -15.44
C THR A 154 10.24 -12.85 -14.66
N TRP A 155 10.30 -13.16 -13.37
CA TRP A 155 11.39 -12.79 -12.48
C TRP A 155 12.17 -13.99 -12.01
N THR A 156 13.49 -13.90 -12.02
CA THR A 156 14.37 -14.88 -11.37
C THR A 156 14.83 -14.29 -10.04
N LEU A 157 14.43 -14.92 -8.94
CA LEU A 157 14.70 -14.41 -7.61
C LEU A 157 15.52 -15.42 -6.81
N PRO A 158 16.65 -15.00 -6.22
CA PRO A 158 17.44 -15.86 -5.34
C PRO A 158 16.62 -16.46 -4.19
N ALA A 159 16.96 -17.67 -3.80
CA ALA A 159 16.41 -18.29 -2.59
C ALA A 159 16.85 -17.53 -1.33
N ASN A 160 16.16 -17.76 -0.23
CA ASN A 160 16.39 -17.11 1.07
C ASN A 160 16.33 -15.58 0.99
N GLY A 161 15.48 -15.04 0.13
CA GLY A 161 15.31 -13.61 -0.10
C GLY A 161 13.96 -13.09 0.37
N CYS A 162 13.96 -11.83 0.77
CA CYS A 162 12.76 -11.06 1.03
C CYS A 162 12.58 -10.01 -0.07
N TYR A 163 11.36 -9.90 -0.59
CA TYR A 163 11.06 -9.09 -1.75
C TYR A 163 9.89 -8.15 -1.48
N TYR A 164 9.96 -6.98 -2.07
CA TYR A 164 9.01 -5.90 -1.90
C TYR A 164 8.55 -5.42 -3.27
N LEU A 165 7.33 -5.77 -3.65
CA LEU A 165 6.67 -5.26 -4.84
C LEU A 165 5.89 -4.01 -4.46
N THR A 166 6.32 -2.86 -4.97
CA THR A 166 5.61 -1.59 -4.83
C THR A 166 4.91 -1.27 -6.13
N MET A 167 3.60 -1.17 -6.09
CA MET A 167 2.77 -0.64 -7.16
C MET A 167 2.51 0.83 -6.86
N ASN A 168 2.72 1.69 -7.84
CA ASN A 168 2.48 3.13 -7.76
C ASN A 168 1.44 3.53 -8.78
N ASP A 169 0.60 4.45 -8.36
CA ASP A 169 -0.34 5.18 -9.18
C ASP A 169 -0.12 6.68 -8.96
N SER A 170 0.13 7.44 -10.02
CA SER A 170 0.46 8.86 -9.93
C SER A 170 -0.75 9.78 -9.94
N PHE A 171 -1.89 9.31 -10.40
CA PHE A 171 -3.14 10.07 -10.38
C PHE A 171 -3.83 10.00 -9.02
N GLY A 172 -3.83 8.82 -8.38
CA GLY A 172 -4.27 8.68 -7.01
C GLY A 172 -5.56 7.90 -6.80
N ASP A 173 -6.09 7.23 -7.82
CA ASP A 173 -7.28 6.40 -7.71
C ASP A 173 -6.97 4.88 -7.66
N GLY A 174 -5.70 4.53 -7.76
CA GLY A 174 -5.20 3.15 -7.71
C GLY A 174 -5.15 2.51 -9.09
N LEU A 175 -5.76 1.37 -9.27
CA LEU A 175 -5.94 0.70 -10.57
C LEU A 175 -7.44 0.70 -10.94
N TYR A 176 -8.11 1.84 -10.74
CA TYR A 176 -9.54 1.95 -10.98
C TYR A 176 -9.95 3.36 -11.43
N ASN A 177 -10.36 3.49 -12.66
CA ASN A 177 -10.74 4.76 -13.29
C ASN A 177 -12.25 5.07 -13.26
N GLY A 178 -13.00 4.42 -12.38
CA GLY A 178 -14.46 4.57 -12.31
C GLY A 178 -15.24 3.65 -13.24
N VAL A 179 -14.59 3.00 -14.20
CA VAL A 179 -15.23 2.14 -15.22
C VAL A 179 -14.65 0.72 -15.17
N VAL A 180 -13.35 0.59 -15.23
CA VAL A 180 -12.64 -0.70 -15.19
C VAL A 180 -11.72 -0.76 -13.98
N GLN A 181 -11.67 -1.93 -13.35
CA GLN A 181 -10.84 -2.20 -12.19
C GLN A 181 -9.69 -3.13 -12.57
N GLY A 182 -8.49 -2.71 -12.26
CA GLY A 182 -7.30 -3.51 -12.41
C GLY A 182 -6.97 -4.34 -11.17
N TYR A 183 -6.04 -5.26 -11.34
CA TYR A 183 -5.49 -6.11 -10.29
C TYR A 183 -4.06 -6.53 -10.63
N TYR A 184 -3.35 -7.10 -9.66
CA TYR A 184 -2.07 -7.74 -9.95
C TYR A 184 -1.83 -8.97 -9.10
N THR A 185 -1.05 -9.89 -9.66
CA THR A 185 -0.67 -11.14 -8.99
C THR A 185 0.80 -11.45 -9.17
N VAL A 186 1.36 -12.16 -8.20
CA VAL A 186 2.66 -12.83 -8.35
C VAL A 186 2.45 -14.30 -8.06
N THR A 187 2.88 -15.15 -8.97
CA THR A 187 2.80 -16.60 -8.81
C THR A 187 4.19 -17.23 -8.85
N ALA A 188 4.34 -18.37 -8.22
CA ALA A 188 5.50 -19.23 -8.32
C ALA A 188 5.01 -20.63 -8.73
N GLY A 189 5.23 -20.98 -9.98
CA GLY A 189 4.55 -22.12 -10.59
C GLY A 189 3.02 -21.96 -10.52
N ALA A 190 2.33 -22.96 -10.00
CA ALA A 190 0.87 -22.94 -9.87
C ALA A 190 0.37 -22.19 -8.61
N THR A 191 1.26 -21.72 -7.74
CA THR A 191 0.86 -21.10 -6.47
C THR A 191 0.87 -19.57 -6.56
N THR A 192 -0.25 -18.96 -6.24
CA THR A 192 -0.34 -17.49 -6.10
C THR A 192 0.20 -17.07 -4.74
N ILE A 193 1.22 -16.22 -4.73
CA ILE A 193 1.88 -15.71 -3.51
C ILE A 193 1.52 -14.25 -3.21
N VAL A 194 1.18 -13.48 -4.23
CA VAL A 194 0.60 -12.15 -4.10
C VAL A 194 -0.66 -12.11 -4.93
N ASN A 195 -1.76 -11.71 -4.33
CA ASN A 195 -3.02 -11.48 -5.02
C ASN A 195 -3.62 -10.18 -4.51
N VAL A 196 -3.70 -9.20 -5.38
CA VAL A 196 -4.29 -7.90 -5.10
C VAL A 196 -5.40 -7.67 -6.10
N PRO A 197 -6.63 -8.09 -5.76
CA PRO A 197 -7.77 -8.00 -6.66
C PRO A 197 -8.33 -6.58 -6.80
N ASP A 198 -7.96 -5.71 -5.85
CA ASP A 198 -8.51 -4.37 -5.73
C ASP A 198 -7.43 -3.40 -5.20
N PHE A 199 -6.80 -2.68 -6.05
CA PHE A 199 -6.03 -1.51 -5.64
C PHE A 199 -6.83 -0.28 -6.06
N VAL A 200 -7.83 0.05 -5.27
CA VAL A 200 -8.74 1.18 -5.47
C VAL A 200 -8.53 2.19 -4.35
N VAL A 201 -8.39 3.44 -4.72
CA VAL A 201 -8.31 4.57 -3.79
C VAL A 201 -9.36 5.59 -4.21
N SER A 202 -10.30 5.88 -3.35
CA SER A 202 -11.39 6.81 -3.64
C SER A 202 -11.29 8.10 -2.83
N GLY A 203 -11.54 9.21 -3.46
CA GLY A 203 -11.63 10.52 -2.80
C GLY A 203 -10.31 11.26 -2.64
N MET A 204 -9.24 10.86 -3.34
CA MET A 204 -8.00 11.63 -3.43
C MET A 204 -8.20 12.92 -4.25
N ALA A 205 -7.32 13.87 -4.01
CA ALA A 205 -7.12 14.93 -4.99
C ALA A 205 -6.36 14.36 -6.18
N ASP A 206 -6.76 14.72 -7.38
CA ASP A 206 -6.09 14.34 -8.62
C ASP A 206 -4.59 14.63 -8.56
N ASN A 207 -3.79 13.79 -9.18
CA ASN A 207 -2.32 13.86 -9.20
C ASN A 207 -1.64 13.69 -7.83
N THR A 208 -2.22 12.90 -6.96
CA THR A 208 -1.57 12.51 -5.69
C THR A 208 -1.03 11.09 -5.80
N LEU A 209 0.28 10.93 -5.79
CA LEU A 209 0.92 9.62 -5.84
C LEU A 209 0.43 8.71 -4.70
N VAL A 210 -0.08 7.56 -5.05
CA VAL A 210 -0.45 6.48 -4.13
C VAL A 210 0.43 5.27 -4.39
N SER A 211 0.77 4.55 -3.33
CA SER A 211 1.57 3.34 -3.44
C SER A 211 0.99 2.21 -2.62
N ARG A 212 1.02 1.00 -3.17
CA ARG A 212 0.71 -0.23 -2.45
C ARG A 212 1.90 -1.16 -2.47
N VAL A 213 2.29 -1.66 -1.30
CA VAL A 213 3.42 -2.58 -1.17
C VAL A 213 2.95 -3.96 -0.79
N SER A 214 3.40 -4.96 -1.54
CA SER A 214 3.20 -6.37 -1.27
C SER A 214 4.54 -7.02 -0.93
N TYR A 215 4.56 -7.87 0.10
CA TYR A 215 5.77 -8.52 0.60
C TYR A 215 5.66 -10.02 0.39
N PHE A 216 6.76 -10.64 0.01
CA PHE A 216 6.85 -12.09 -0.04
C PHE A 216 8.29 -12.56 0.17
N THR A 217 8.45 -13.84 0.50
CA THR A 217 9.75 -14.49 0.66
C THR A 217 9.91 -15.61 -0.35
N ASN A 218 11.14 -15.81 -0.78
CA ASN A 218 11.56 -17.03 -1.45
C ASN A 218 12.47 -17.80 -0.47
N ASN A 219 12.07 -18.97 -0.04
CA ASN A 219 12.82 -19.80 0.91
C ASN A 219 13.77 -20.73 0.20
#